data_b2136f2fb22d3b95418fc69e77a10d45
#
_entry.id   b2136f2fb22d3b95418fc69e77a10d45
#
_cell.length_a   1.000
_cell.length_b   1.000
_cell.length_c   1.000
_cell.angle_alpha   90.00
_cell.angle_beta   90.00
_cell.angle_gamma   90.00
#
_symmetry.space_group_name_H-M   'P 1'
#
loop_
_entity.id
_entity.type
_entity.pdbx_description
1 polymer ?
#
loop_
_entity_poly.entity_id
_entity_poly.type
_entity_poly.pdbx_seq_one_letter_code
_entity_poly.pdbx_strand_id
1 'polypeptide(L)'
;MNKNIYLCGCVKNCAPYLEKNLNHMVEIGKLFNDYKIIISFDNSDDNSLNIINNFKKHNNKLILLDNQNKLSNNRVINICNARNAILNKIREIKDNNYEFFIMMDMDNRFHQK
;
A
#
# COMPACT_ATOMS: atom_id res chain seq x y z
N MET A 1 1.79 19.66 -8.76
CA MET A 1 3.13 19.20 -9.18
C MET A 1 3.01 18.39 -10.49
N ASN A 2 3.99 18.52 -11.37
CA ASN A 2 3.97 17.83 -12.65
C ASN A 2 4.57 16.41 -12.59
N LYS A 3 4.76 15.86 -11.40
CA LYS A 3 5.36 14.55 -11.20
C LYS A 3 4.31 13.53 -10.81
N ASN A 4 4.57 12.28 -11.11
CA ASN A 4 3.74 11.15 -10.71
C ASN A 4 4.37 10.41 -9.54
N ILE A 5 3.56 9.78 -8.70
CA ILE A 5 4.03 9.18 -7.46
C ILE A 5 3.39 7.81 -7.23
N TYR A 6 4.15 6.89 -6.66
CA TYR A 6 3.63 5.67 -6.05
C TYR A 6 3.49 5.88 -4.55
N LEU A 7 2.31 5.60 -4.02
CA LEU A 7 2.04 5.60 -2.59
C LEU A 7 1.92 4.15 -2.15
N CYS A 8 2.82 3.71 -1.28
CA CYS A 8 3.00 2.30 -0.98
C CYS A 8 2.78 2.02 0.50
N GLY A 9 2.26 0.84 0.80
CA GLY A 9 2.06 0.42 2.18
C GLY A 9 2.00 -1.09 2.31
N CYS A 10 2.43 -1.59 3.48
CA CYS A 10 2.32 -2.99 3.84
C CYS A 10 1.22 -3.14 4.88
N VAL A 11 0.30 -4.08 4.66
CA VAL A 11 -0.89 -4.26 5.50
C VAL A 11 -0.86 -5.63 6.16
N LYS A 12 -0.98 -5.64 7.49
CA LYS A 12 -1.25 -6.82 8.29
C LYS A 12 -2.03 -6.40 9.53
N ASN A 13 -3.28 -6.87 9.65
CA ASN A 13 -4.15 -6.57 10.79
C ASN A 13 -4.26 -5.07 11.09
N CYS A 14 -4.55 -4.28 10.06
CA CYS A 14 -4.62 -2.82 10.17
C CYS A 14 -6.04 -2.27 10.05
N ALA A 15 -7.07 -3.11 10.17
CA ALA A 15 -8.46 -2.71 9.88
C ALA A 15 -8.89 -1.40 10.55
N PRO A 16 -8.58 -1.16 11.86
CA PRO A 16 -9.03 0.08 12.52
C PRO A 16 -8.49 1.37 11.89
N TYR A 17 -7.37 1.30 11.19
CA TYR A 17 -6.69 2.47 10.64
C TYR A 17 -6.68 2.50 9.12
N LEU A 18 -7.04 1.39 8.49
CA LEU A 18 -6.74 1.16 7.08
C LEU A 18 -7.50 2.10 6.16
N GLU A 19 -8.80 2.25 6.35
CA GLU A 19 -9.61 3.13 5.50
C GLU A 19 -9.12 4.57 5.57
N LYS A 20 -8.84 5.05 6.78
CA LYS A 20 -8.32 6.39 6.99
C LYS A 20 -6.99 6.59 6.27
N ASN A 21 -6.10 5.61 6.38
CA ASN A 21 -4.79 5.69 5.74
C ASN A 21 -4.89 5.61 4.22
N LEU A 22 -5.79 4.80 3.68
CA LEU A 22 -6.03 4.75 2.23
C LEU A 22 -6.56 6.08 1.71
N ASN A 23 -7.50 6.69 2.42
CA ASN A 23 -8.02 8.02 2.06
C ASN A 23 -6.92 9.08 2.13
N HIS A 24 -6.03 8.98 3.10
CA HIS A 24 -4.90 9.89 3.23
C HIS A 24 -3.93 9.75 2.03
N MET A 25 -3.69 8.52 1.58
CA MET A 25 -2.90 8.28 0.37
C MET A 25 -3.50 8.97 -0.84
N VAL A 26 -4.82 8.89 -1.00
CA VAL A 26 -5.51 9.57 -2.11
C VAL A 26 -5.31 11.08 -2.02
N GLU A 27 -5.44 11.66 -0.83
CA GLU A 27 -5.23 13.10 -0.64
C GLU A 27 -3.82 13.53 -1.03
N ILE A 28 -2.82 12.76 -0.62
CA ILE A 28 -1.42 13.03 -1.00
C ILE A 28 -1.26 12.88 -2.51
N GLY A 29 -1.82 11.82 -3.07
CA GLY A 29 -1.71 11.54 -4.51
C GLY A 29 -2.28 12.66 -5.36
N LYS A 30 -3.36 13.30 -4.92
CA LYS A 30 -4.00 14.39 -5.65
C LYS A 30 -3.14 15.64 -5.74
N LEU A 31 -2.09 15.75 -4.93
CA LEU A 31 -1.13 16.84 -5.02
C LEU A 31 -0.16 16.67 -6.19
N PHE A 32 -0.12 15.49 -6.78
CA PHE A 32 0.75 15.15 -7.90
C PHE A 32 -0.04 15.10 -9.21
N ASN A 33 0.66 15.03 -10.33
CA ASN A 33 0.02 14.95 -11.63
C ASN A 33 -0.82 13.68 -11.78
N ASP A 34 -0.26 12.55 -11.34
CA ASP A 34 -0.96 11.27 -11.28
C ASP A 34 -0.36 10.43 -10.16
N TYR A 35 -1.09 9.41 -9.71
CA TYR A 35 -0.61 8.55 -8.63
C TYR A 35 -1.12 7.12 -8.81
N LYS A 36 -0.41 6.19 -8.19
CA LYS A 36 -0.87 4.82 -7.99
C LYS A 36 -0.62 4.43 -6.54
N ILE A 37 -1.53 3.62 -6.00
CA ILE A 37 -1.42 3.08 -4.65
C ILE A 37 -1.06 1.60 -4.78
N ILE A 38 0.03 1.19 -4.13
CA ILE A 38 0.47 -0.21 -4.14
C ILE A 38 0.43 -0.72 -2.70
N ILE A 39 -0.44 -1.69 -2.45
CA ILE A 39 -0.60 -2.29 -1.12
C ILE A 39 -0.08 -3.72 -1.17
N SER A 40 0.89 -4.02 -0.30
CA SER A 40 1.38 -5.36 -0.09
C SER A 40 0.66 -5.94 1.13
N PHE A 41 -0.15 -6.98 0.90
CA PHE A 41 -1.04 -7.54 1.91
C PHE A 41 -0.51 -8.87 2.43
N ASP A 42 -0.28 -8.94 3.74
CA ASP A 42 0.04 -10.18 4.42
C ASP A 42 -1.23 -10.74 5.07
N ASN A 43 -1.21 -12.04 5.40
CA ASN A 43 -2.35 -12.70 5.99
C ASN A 43 -2.81 -11.97 7.26
N SER A 44 -4.08 -11.58 7.29
CA SER A 44 -4.68 -10.85 8.39
C SER A 44 -5.88 -11.60 8.94
N ASP A 45 -6.04 -11.55 10.27
CA ASP A 45 -7.18 -12.17 10.96
C ASP A 45 -8.36 -11.22 11.07
N ASP A 46 -8.21 -9.99 10.67
CA ASP A 46 -9.23 -8.96 10.75
C ASP A 46 -9.87 -8.69 9.38
N ASN A 47 -10.60 -7.59 9.26
CA ASN A 47 -11.36 -7.22 8.08
C ASN A 47 -10.52 -6.45 7.04
N SER A 48 -9.21 -6.44 7.16
CA SER A 48 -8.34 -5.62 6.30
C SER A 48 -8.53 -5.90 4.82
N LEU A 49 -8.59 -7.16 4.42
CA LEU A 49 -8.73 -7.50 3.01
C LEU A 49 -10.05 -6.99 2.41
N ASN A 50 -11.13 -7.09 3.16
CA ASN A 50 -12.43 -6.59 2.71
C ASN A 50 -12.40 -5.07 2.51
N ILE A 51 -11.74 -4.35 3.41
CA ILE A 51 -11.59 -2.91 3.32
C ILE A 51 -10.82 -2.54 2.06
N ILE A 52 -9.71 -3.22 1.78
CA ILE A 52 -8.92 -2.99 0.57
C ILE A 52 -9.74 -3.26 -0.68
N ASN A 53 -10.44 -4.38 -0.72
CA ASN A 53 -11.24 -4.75 -1.89
C ASN A 53 -12.38 -3.75 -2.15
N ASN A 54 -13.04 -3.27 -1.11
CA ASN A 54 -14.07 -2.24 -1.23
C ASN A 54 -13.47 -0.94 -1.75
N PHE A 55 -12.33 -0.54 -1.23
CA PHE A 55 -11.65 0.66 -1.68
C PHE A 55 -11.26 0.55 -3.15
N LYS A 56 -10.75 -0.60 -3.56
CA LYS A 56 -10.33 -0.85 -4.93
C LYS A 56 -11.50 -0.75 -5.93
N LYS A 57 -12.70 -1.12 -5.51
CA LYS A 57 -13.89 -1.00 -6.36
C LYS A 57 -14.21 0.46 -6.71
N HIS A 58 -13.87 1.39 -5.82
CA HIS A 58 -14.14 2.81 -5.99
C HIS A 58 -12.92 3.60 -6.42
N ASN A 59 -11.74 2.96 -6.46
CA ASN A 59 -10.50 3.61 -6.87
C ASN A 59 -9.64 2.63 -7.65
N ASN A 60 -9.63 2.77 -8.97
CA ASN A 60 -8.91 1.88 -9.87
C ASN A 60 -7.39 2.09 -9.86
N LYS A 61 -6.90 3.05 -9.11
CA LYS A 61 -5.46 3.32 -8.99
C LYS A 61 -4.77 2.42 -7.96
N LEU A 62 -5.52 1.61 -7.22
CA LEU A 62 -4.97 0.71 -6.23
C LEU A 62 -4.55 -0.61 -6.86
N ILE A 63 -3.30 -1.01 -6.59
CA ILE A 63 -2.73 -2.31 -6.97
C ILE A 63 -2.54 -3.11 -5.69
N LEU A 64 -3.16 -4.29 -5.62
CA LEU A 64 -3.04 -5.18 -4.47
C LEU A 64 -2.06 -6.30 -4.77
N LEU A 65 -1.05 -6.44 -3.92
CA LEU A 65 -0.11 -7.56 -3.95
C LEU A 65 -0.43 -8.46 -2.75
N ASP A 66 -0.95 -9.65 -3.03
CA ASP A 66 -1.37 -10.58 -1.99
C ASP A 66 -0.25 -11.58 -1.70
N ASN A 67 0.29 -11.53 -0.50
CA ASN A 67 1.44 -12.34 -0.08
C ASN A 67 1.04 -13.54 0.80
N GLN A 68 -0.25 -13.86 0.90
CA GLN A 68 -0.74 -14.87 1.85
C GLN A 68 -0.02 -16.23 1.72
N ASN A 69 0.33 -16.62 0.50
CA ASN A 69 0.96 -17.92 0.25
C ASN A 69 2.49 -17.89 0.35
N LYS A 70 3.06 -16.76 0.72
CA LYS A 70 4.52 -16.57 0.76
C LYS A 70 5.05 -16.26 2.16
N LEU A 71 4.21 -16.40 3.19
CA LEU A 71 4.58 -16.04 4.55
C LEU A 71 5.52 -17.07 5.16
N SER A 72 6.51 -16.60 5.89
CA SER A 72 7.37 -17.41 6.75
C SER A 72 6.94 -17.25 8.20
N ASN A 73 7.55 -18.03 9.10
CA ASN A 73 7.32 -17.87 10.53
C ASN A 73 8.10 -16.71 11.13
N ASN A 74 8.98 -16.10 10.37
CA ASN A 74 9.82 -14.99 10.83
C ASN A 74 9.20 -13.66 10.41
N ARG A 75 8.82 -12.85 11.40
CA ARG A 75 8.19 -11.55 11.16
C ARG A 75 9.06 -10.61 10.36
N VAL A 76 10.36 -10.56 10.64
CA VAL A 76 11.30 -9.67 9.94
C VAL A 76 11.36 -10.05 8.46
N ILE A 77 11.44 -11.35 8.16
CA ILE A 77 11.45 -11.83 6.77
C ILE A 77 10.17 -11.43 6.06
N ASN A 78 9.02 -11.56 6.71
CA ASN A 78 7.74 -11.19 6.12
C ASN A 78 7.67 -9.70 5.80
N ILE A 79 8.14 -8.84 6.70
CA ILE A 79 8.18 -7.39 6.47
C ILE A 79 9.09 -7.06 5.28
N CYS A 80 10.28 -7.67 5.21
CA CYS A 80 11.21 -7.46 4.10
C CYS A 80 10.60 -7.93 2.78
N ASN A 81 9.95 -9.09 2.78
CA ASN A 81 9.33 -9.65 1.58
C ASN A 81 8.19 -8.77 1.08
N ALA A 82 7.38 -8.23 2.00
CA ALA A 82 6.29 -7.34 1.64
C ALA A 82 6.80 -6.07 0.97
N ARG A 83 7.85 -5.47 1.51
CA ARG A 83 8.47 -4.27 0.92
C ARG A 83 9.12 -4.58 -0.42
N ASN A 84 9.81 -5.72 -0.52
CA ASN A 84 10.45 -6.14 -1.78
C ASN A 84 9.42 -6.42 -2.86
N ALA A 85 8.26 -6.96 -2.50
CA ALA A 85 7.16 -7.17 -3.46
C ALA A 85 6.73 -5.84 -4.09
N ILE A 86 6.63 -4.79 -3.28
CA ILE A 86 6.29 -3.44 -3.77
C ILE A 86 7.37 -2.93 -4.72
N LEU A 87 8.64 -3.01 -4.32
CA LEU A 87 9.75 -2.53 -5.14
C LEU A 87 9.83 -3.29 -6.46
N ASN A 88 9.62 -4.61 -6.43
CA ASN A 88 9.61 -5.43 -7.64
C ASN A 88 8.46 -5.02 -8.56
N LYS A 89 7.30 -4.71 -8.00
CA LYS A 89 6.14 -4.26 -8.79
C LYS A 89 6.42 -2.93 -9.47
N ILE A 90 7.05 -2.00 -8.77
CA ILE A 90 7.44 -0.72 -9.34
C ILE A 90 8.40 -0.92 -10.51
N ARG A 91 9.39 -1.79 -10.36
CA ARG A 91 10.32 -2.12 -11.43
C ARG A 91 9.65 -2.78 -12.62
N GLU A 92 8.66 -3.63 -12.36
CA GLU A 92 7.89 -4.32 -13.40
C GLU A 92 7.08 -3.33 -14.24
N ILE A 93 6.48 -2.33 -13.61
CA ILE A 93 5.67 -1.31 -14.30
C ILE A 93 6.55 -0.45 -15.22
N LYS A 94 7.77 -0.15 -14.82
CA LYS A 94 8.76 0.61 -15.62
C LYS A 94 8.23 1.90 -16.24
N ASP A 95 7.43 2.64 -15.49
CA ASP A 95 6.89 3.90 -15.99
C ASP A 95 7.85 5.04 -15.64
N ASN A 96 8.52 5.60 -16.66
CA ASN A 96 9.50 6.67 -16.48
C ASN A 96 8.91 7.98 -15.97
N ASN A 97 7.58 8.12 -16.01
CA ASN A 97 6.90 9.31 -15.49
C ASN A 97 6.73 9.26 -13.97
N TYR A 98 7.00 8.11 -13.35
CA TYR A 98 6.89 7.93 -11.90
C TYR A 98 8.28 7.97 -11.28
N GLU A 99 8.67 9.15 -10.78
CA GLU A 99 10.00 9.39 -10.24
C GLU A 99 10.09 9.19 -8.73
N PHE A 100 8.96 9.17 -8.05
CA PHE A 100 8.92 9.12 -6.59
C PHE A 100 8.07 7.96 -6.10
N PHE A 101 8.45 7.42 -4.95
CA PHE A 101 7.55 6.59 -4.18
C PHE A 101 7.68 6.94 -2.70
N ILE A 102 6.60 6.74 -1.95
CA ILE A 102 6.56 6.95 -0.50
C ILE A 102 6.05 5.66 0.13
N MET A 103 6.79 5.16 1.12
CA MET A 103 6.37 4.01 1.92
C MET A 103 5.70 4.53 3.18
N MET A 104 4.41 4.22 3.37
CA MET A 104 3.62 4.72 4.48
C MET A 104 3.27 3.61 5.47
N ASP A 105 3.20 3.95 6.75
CA ASP A 105 2.71 3.04 7.78
C ASP A 105 1.20 2.92 7.71
N MET A 106 0.69 1.70 7.58
CA MET A 106 -0.74 1.46 7.45
C MET A 106 -1.43 1.19 8.78
N ASP A 107 -0.69 0.88 9.82
CA ASP A 107 -1.19 0.72 11.19
C ASP A 107 -0.98 1.97 12.02
N ASN A 108 -0.93 3.10 11.41
CA ASN A 108 -0.40 4.34 11.95
C ASN A 108 -1.12 4.83 13.20
N ARG A 109 -0.46 4.65 14.34
CA ARG A 109 -0.94 5.10 15.64
C ARG A 109 -0.53 6.53 15.97
N PHE A 110 0.33 7.13 15.16
CA PHE A 110 0.86 8.47 15.42
C PHE A 110 -0.19 9.55 15.28
N HIS A 111 -1.21 9.32 14.49
CA HIS A 111 -2.30 10.27 14.27
C HIS A 111 -3.28 10.35 15.44
N GLN A 112 -3.08 9.57 16.48
CA GLN A 112 -3.95 9.57 17.65
C GLN A 112 -3.57 10.60 18.68
N LYS A 113 -2.51 11.32 18.43
CA LYS A 113 -2.07 12.37 19.34
C LYS A 113 -2.94 13.60 19.22
#